data_cee861027b2a18f674ff00d4d031b3b9
#
_entry.id   cee861027b2a18f674ff00d4d031b3b9
#
_cell.length_a   1.000
_cell.length_b   1.000
_cell.length_c   1.000
_cell.angle_alpha   90.00
_cell.angle_beta   90.00
_cell.angle_gamma   90.00
#
_symmetry.space_group_name_H-M   'P 1'
#
loop_
_entity.id
_entity.type
_entity.pdbx_description
1 polymer ?
#
loop_
_entity_poly.entity_id
_entity_poly.type
_entity_poly.pdbx_seq_one_letter_code
_entity_poly.pdbx_strand_id
1 'polypeptide(L)'
;MAPEILVLAGAEEAPLRDIAAYRAAGGYAQLEKARAQEPQAIIAELIESNLRGRGGAFFPTGRKASFIPTPDKVAKPVYITVNADESEPGTFKDREIMLRVPHRLIEGCLIAAHAIQSKFVFIYIRGEYSTEYDVLEAALDQANAAGLLGGVTIVIHRGAGAYICGEETALLSSLEGERGQPRSKPPFPAIEGLYAAPTLINNVETITTIPKVLEVGPAEYAQIGAPPDSTGTRLFCLSGNVARPGVYELPHGITARHLIEDVGGGVPGGRSLKAVMMGGSSFPVMTPDDLDTKLDANSLGQKGYFIGSGVVCAVDDRTCMVQFALRVGQFYMHESCGKCTPCRIGTRWLVQILRAVENGTAPESDLDLALDVCDRIIGKCLCVLGDSDAMIVASCVTKFRDEFRAHLEHGGCPFGEDSSLTHLFAPVDQHAHTSRLQPGLNQAAVVGDAR
;
A
#
# COMPACT_ATOMS: atom_id res chain seq x y z
N MET A 1 -16.19 25.58 0.20
CA MET A 1 -15.36 24.60 0.93
C MET A 1 -14.90 23.58 -0.09
N ALA A 2 -13.61 23.23 -0.08
CA ALA A 2 -13.13 22.13 -0.92
C ALA A 2 -13.83 20.82 -0.49
N PRO A 3 -14.13 19.90 -1.43
CA PRO A 3 -14.77 18.64 -1.07
C PRO A 3 -13.83 17.84 -0.14
N GLU A 4 -14.38 17.30 0.95
CA GLU A 4 -13.64 16.48 1.92
C GLU A 4 -13.41 15.06 1.41
N ILE A 5 -14.27 14.58 0.51
CA ILE A 5 -14.21 13.24 -0.09
C ILE A 5 -14.18 13.39 -1.62
N LEU A 6 -13.20 12.77 -2.26
CA LEU A 6 -12.99 12.80 -3.71
C LEU A 6 -13.03 11.39 -4.32
N VAL A 7 -12.13 10.50 -3.85
CA VAL A 7 -11.96 9.17 -4.44
C VAL A 7 -13.17 8.29 -4.21
N LEU A 8 -13.76 8.32 -3.01
CA LEU A 8 -14.94 7.55 -2.65
C LEU A 8 -16.25 8.34 -2.77
N ALA A 9 -16.21 9.58 -3.27
CA ALA A 9 -17.39 10.44 -3.39
C ALA A 9 -18.54 9.75 -4.14
N GLY A 10 -19.74 9.83 -3.56
CA GLY A 10 -20.96 9.19 -4.07
C GLY A 10 -21.11 7.71 -3.74
N ALA A 11 -20.08 7.11 -3.08
CA ALA A 11 -20.11 5.72 -2.64
C ALA A 11 -20.08 5.57 -1.10
N GLU A 12 -20.38 6.65 -0.36
CA GLU A 12 -20.29 6.69 1.10
C GLU A 12 -21.29 5.71 1.75
N GLU A 13 -22.51 5.64 1.23
CA GLU A 13 -23.56 4.75 1.76
C GLU A 13 -23.68 3.44 0.98
N ALA A 14 -23.53 3.48 -0.36
CA ALA A 14 -23.65 2.32 -1.22
C ALA A 14 -22.62 2.31 -2.34
N PRO A 15 -22.04 1.12 -2.69
CA PRO A 15 -21.06 1.01 -3.78
C PRO A 15 -21.65 1.39 -5.15
N LEU A 16 -20.86 2.10 -5.96
CA LEU A 16 -21.17 2.47 -7.35
C LEU A 16 -20.61 1.41 -8.32
N ARG A 17 -21.07 0.15 -8.20
CA ARG A 17 -20.59 -0.98 -9.02
C ARG A 17 -21.30 -1.11 -10.35
N ASP A 18 -22.51 -0.56 -10.44
CA ASP A 18 -23.30 -0.56 -11.66
C ASP A 18 -23.02 0.67 -12.48
N ILE A 19 -22.88 0.52 -13.79
CA ILE A 19 -22.55 1.61 -14.70
C ILE A 19 -23.62 2.70 -14.75
N ALA A 20 -24.90 2.34 -14.61
CA ALA A 20 -25.97 3.31 -14.63
C ALA A 20 -25.96 4.15 -13.36
N ALA A 21 -25.72 3.54 -12.20
CA ALA A 21 -25.54 4.24 -10.92
C ALA A 21 -24.32 5.17 -10.97
N TYR A 22 -23.20 4.69 -11.52
CA TYR A 22 -21.97 5.49 -11.64
C TYR A 22 -22.19 6.70 -12.58
N ARG A 23 -22.87 6.50 -13.73
CA ARG A 23 -23.22 7.61 -14.66
C ARG A 23 -24.19 8.61 -14.02
N ALA A 24 -25.17 8.14 -13.27
CA ALA A 24 -26.10 9.02 -12.55
C ALA A 24 -25.39 9.90 -11.52
N ALA A 25 -24.27 9.42 -10.97
CA ALA A 25 -23.38 10.18 -10.09
C ALA A 25 -22.33 11.04 -10.84
N GLY A 26 -22.48 11.25 -12.15
CA GLY A 26 -21.58 12.06 -12.99
C GLY A 26 -20.40 11.31 -13.57
N GLY A 27 -20.33 9.99 -13.38
CA GLY A 27 -19.24 9.15 -13.88
C GLY A 27 -19.12 9.13 -15.40
N TYR A 28 -17.88 8.95 -15.89
CA TYR A 28 -17.43 9.03 -17.28
C TYR A 28 -17.54 10.41 -17.96
N ALA A 29 -18.09 11.42 -17.28
CA ALA A 29 -18.13 12.78 -17.84
C ALA A 29 -16.72 13.37 -18.03
N GLN A 30 -15.78 13.04 -17.16
CA GLN A 30 -14.41 13.51 -17.28
C GLN A 30 -13.65 12.79 -18.39
N LEU A 31 -13.96 11.52 -18.66
CA LEU A 31 -13.42 10.81 -19.81
C LEU A 31 -13.83 11.47 -21.13
N GLU A 32 -15.10 11.87 -21.25
CA GLU A 32 -15.60 12.56 -22.46
C GLU A 32 -14.88 13.89 -22.66
N LYS A 33 -14.75 14.68 -21.60
CA LYS A 33 -14.01 15.95 -21.64
C LYS A 33 -12.51 15.74 -21.95
N ALA A 34 -11.88 14.75 -21.35
CA ALA A 34 -10.47 14.46 -21.59
C ALA A 34 -10.22 14.07 -23.06
N ARG A 35 -11.11 13.27 -23.65
CA ARG A 35 -11.02 12.86 -25.08
C ARG A 35 -11.21 14.02 -26.05
N ALA A 36 -11.85 15.09 -25.64
CA ALA A 36 -12.01 16.30 -26.45
C ALA A 36 -10.78 17.23 -26.37
N GLN A 37 -9.84 16.95 -25.48
CA GLN A 37 -8.62 17.73 -25.29
C GLN A 37 -7.41 17.02 -25.95
N GLU A 38 -6.37 17.79 -26.24
CA GLU A 38 -5.08 17.22 -26.66
C GLU A 38 -4.46 16.41 -25.51
N PRO A 39 -3.85 15.24 -25.78
CA PRO A 39 -3.25 14.38 -24.75
C PRO A 39 -2.30 15.10 -23.80
N GLN A 40 -1.50 16.01 -24.32
CA GLN A 40 -0.52 16.77 -23.53
C GLN A 40 -1.16 17.77 -22.56
N ALA A 41 -2.39 18.22 -22.83
CA ALA A 41 -3.14 19.09 -21.92
C ALA A 41 -3.47 18.35 -20.62
N ILE A 42 -3.88 17.08 -20.71
CA ILE A 42 -4.16 16.24 -19.53
C ILE A 42 -2.90 16.08 -18.67
N ILE A 43 -1.73 15.85 -19.31
CA ILE A 43 -0.45 15.75 -18.56
C ILE A 43 -0.14 17.09 -17.87
N ALA A 44 -0.36 18.22 -18.52
CA ALA A 44 -0.15 19.55 -17.94
C ALA A 44 -1.07 19.79 -16.72
N GLU A 45 -2.36 19.43 -16.82
CA GLU A 45 -3.31 19.49 -15.71
C GLU A 45 -2.88 18.62 -14.52
N LEU A 46 -2.37 17.39 -14.78
CA LEU A 46 -1.84 16.52 -13.74
C LEU A 46 -0.53 17.07 -13.10
N ILE A 47 0.28 17.80 -13.85
CA ILE A 47 1.46 18.51 -13.30
C ILE A 47 1.01 19.66 -12.41
N GLU A 48 0.07 20.49 -12.88
CA GLU A 48 -0.47 21.63 -12.15
C GLU A 48 -1.13 21.22 -10.83
N SER A 49 -1.90 20.13 -10.84
CA SER A 49 -2.56 19.58 -9.65
C SER A 49 -1.59 19.10 -8.58
N ASN A 50 -0.34 18.83 -8.96
CA ASN A 50 0.69 18.18 -8.16
C ASN A 50 0.23 16.88 -7.48
N LEU A 51 -0.70 16.15 -8.12
CA LEU A 51 -1.13 14.84 -7.63
C LEU A 51 0.09 13.93 -7.41
N ARG A 52 0.28 13.50 -6.16
CA ARG A 52 1.34 12.58 -5.78
C ARG A 52 0.87 11.12 -5.85
N GLY A 53 1.78 10.21 -6.15
CA GLY A 53 1.51 8.76 -6.11
C GLY A 53 1.06 8.29 -4.73
N ARG A 54 0.05 7.43 -4.69
CA ARG A 54 -0.57 6.88 -3.47
C ARG A 54 -0.07 5.47 -3.10
N GLY A 55 0.84 4.92 -3.90
CA GLY A 55 1.38 3.56 -3.68
C GLY A 55 2.57 3.45 -2.71
N GLY A 56 3.01 4.55 -2.09
CA GLY A 56 4.11 4.55 -1.11
C GLY A 56 5.25 5.51 -1.44
N ALA A 57 5.75 5.54 -2.69
CA ALA A 57 6.90 6.36 -3.10
C ALA A 57 6.61 7.87 -3.24
N PHE A 58 5.34 8.27 -3.28
CA PHE A 58 4.90 9.68 -3.28
C PHE A 58 5.44 10.54 -4.44
N PHE A 59 5.81 9.94 -5.58
CA PHE A 59 6.35 10.65 -6.73
C PHE A 59 5.24 11.42 -7.49
N PRO A 60 5.49 12.64 -8.05
CA PRO A 60 4.49 13.42 -8.78
C PRO A 60 3.98 12.68 -10.02
N THR A 61 2.67 12.44 -10.09
CA THR A 61 2.03 11.62 -11.13
C THR A 61 2.13 12.24 -12.53
N GLY A 62 1.83 13.53 -12.65
CA GLY A 62 1.94 14.25 -13.91
C GLY A 62 3.38 14.29 -14.45
N ARG A 63 4.36 14.48 -13.55
CA ARG A 63 5.78 14.42 -13.93
C ARG A 63 6.18 13.01 -14.38
N LYS A 64 5.68 11.95 -13.72
CA LYS A 64 5.92 10.56 -14.16
C LYS A 64 5.36 10.32 -15.56
N ALA A 65 4.14 10.79 -15.83
CA ALA A 65 3.52 10.68 -17.15
C ALA A 65 4.30 11.45 -18.24
N SER A 66 4.87 12.61 -17.91
CA SER A 66 5.64 13.41 -18.89
C SER A 66 6.96 12.77 -19.32
N PHE A 67 7.46 11.74 -18.62
CA PHE A 67 8.63 10.98 -19.03
C PHE A 67 8.34 9.92 -20.10
N ILE A 68 7.06 9.59 -20.32
CA ILE A 68 6.66 8.64 -21.34
C ILE A 68 6.83 9.29 -22.72
N PRO A 69 7.60 8.71 -23.62
CA PRO A 69 7.74 9.24 -24.98
C PRO A 69 6.42 9.08 -25.74
N THR A 70 6.14 10.04 -26.64
CA THR A 70 4.99 9.95 -27.54
C THR A 70 5.16 8.80 -28.54
N PRO A 71 4.08 8.14 -28.99
CA PRO A 71 4.16 6.96 -29.85
C PRO A 71 4.93 7.17 -31.17
N ASP A 72 4.98 8.41 -31.69
CA ASP A 72 5.74 8.78 -32.88
C ASP A 72 7.28 8.73 -32.67
N LYS A 73 7.72 8.75 -31.42
CA LYS A 73 9.15 8.73 -31.04
C LYS A 73 9.67 7.34 -30.67
N VAL A 74 8.80 6.33 -30.62
CA VAL A 74 9.18 4.98 -30.24
C VAL A 74 8.59 3.95 -31.19
N ALA A 75 9.35 2.89 -31.48
CA ALA A 75 8.89 1.81 -32.36
C ALA A 75 7.97 0.79 -31.64
N LYS A 76 7.98 0.77 -30.30
CA LYS A 76 7.22 -0.17 -29.48
C LYS A 76 5.93 0.49 -28.95
N PRO A 77 4.90 -0.31 -28.61
CA PRO A 77 3.73 0.19 -27.91
C PRO A 77 4.10 0.89 -26.60
N VAL A 78 3.25 1.83 -26.16
CA VAL A 78 3.31 2.40 -24.82
C VAL A 78 2.30 1.67 -23.94
N TYR A 79 2.69 1.25 -22.76
CA TYR A 79 1.84 0.52 -21.83
C TYR A 79 1.50 1.34 -20.57
N ILE A 80 0.35 1.03 -19.99
CA ILE A 80 0.01 1.41 -18.63
C ILE A 80 -0.07 0.13 -17.78
N THR A 81 0.50 0.19 -16.58
CA THR A 81 0.32 -0.85 -15.57
C THR A 81 -0.22 -0.23 -14.30
N VAL A 82 -1.40 -0.65 -13.90
CA VAL A 82 -2.00 -0.28 -12.61
C VAL A 82 -1.55 -1.30 -11.58
N ASN A 83 -0.85 -0.81 -10.57
CA ASN A 83 -0.41 -1.63 -9.46
C ASN A 83 -1.57 -1.78 -8.46
N ALA A 84 -2.23 -2.93 -8.48
CA ALA A 84 -3.26 -3.37 -7.56
C ALA A 84 -2.76 -4.55 -6.68
N ASP A 85 -1.43 -4.71 -6.56
CA ASP A 85 -0.80 -5.64 -5.62
C ASP A 85 -0.69 -4.98 -4.24
N GLU A 86 -1.83 -4.83 -3.57
CA GLU A 86 -1.93 -4.23 -2.25
C GLU A 86 -1.56 -5.25 -1.18
N SER A 87 -0.27 -5.39 -0.90
CA SER A 87 0.27 -6.41 -0.01
C SER A 87 1.04 -5.85 1.19
N GLU A 88 1.21 -4.53 1.31
CA GLU A 88 1.84 -3.88 2.47
C GLU A 88 1.00 -4.13 3.73
N PRO A 89 1.57 -4.72 4.80
CA PRO A 89 0.84 -4.97 6.04
C PRO A 89 0.15 -3.73 6.60
N GLY A 90 -1.15 -3.86 6.87
CA GLY A 90 -2.00 -2.77 7.33
C GLY A 90 -2.64 -1.93 6.21
N THR A 91 -2.32 -2.17 4.94
CA THR A 91 -2.93 -1.47 3.79
C THR A 91 -4.11 -2.25 3.24
N PHE A 92 -5.28 -1.58 3.08
CA PHE A 92 -6.52 -2.18 2.53
C PHE A 92 -7.43 -1.14 1.86
N LYS A 93 -6.86 -0.06 1.33
CA LYS A 93 -7.59 1.05 0.68
C LYS A 93 -7.92 0.77 -0.79
N ASP A 94 -7.02 0.10 -1.51
CA ASP A 94 -7.19 -0.18 -2.93
C ASP A 94 -8.30 -1.22 -3.16
N ARG A 95 -8.45 -2.18 -2.24
CA ARG A 95 -9.59 -3.09 -2.25
C ARG A 95 -10.93 -2.35 -2.09
N GLU A 96 -11.00 -1.34 -1.20
CA GLU A 96 -12.21 -0.52 -1.03
C GLU A 96 -12.54 0.25 -2.32
N ILE A 97 -11.56 0.78 -3.02
CA ILE A 97 -11.74 1.41 -4.33
C ILE A 97 -12.32 0.41 -5.33
N MET A 98 -11.71 -0.75 -5.48
CA MET A 98 -12.14 -1.79 -6.44
C MET A 98 -13.53 -2.31 -6.10
N LEU A 99 -13.87 -2.43 -4.81
CA LEU A 99 -15.18 -2.90 -4.36
C LEU A 99 -16.27 -1.81 -4.44
N ARG A 100 -15.95 -0.54 -4.27
CA ARG A 100 -16.96 0.52 -4.14
C ARG A 100 -17.10 1.39 -5.38
N VAL A 101 -16.00 1.67 -6.09
CA VAL A 101 -15.95 2.58 -7.24
C VAL A 101 -15.17 2.02 -8.43
N PRO A 102 -15.40 0.75 -8.86
CA PRO A 102 -14.61 0.11 -9.93
C PRO A 102 -14.65 0.89 -11.25
N HIS A 103 -15.78 1.49 -11.58
CA HIS A 103 -15.93 2.30 -12.79
C HIS A 103 -15.07 3.57 -12.76
N ARG A 104 -14.81 4.16 -11.56
CA ARG A 104 -13.92 5.32 -11.43
C ARG A 104 -12.47 4.93 -11.71
N LEU A 105 -12.06 3.74 -11.29
CA LEU A 105 -10.76 3.19 -11.65
C LEU A 105 -10.64 2.99 -13.17
N ILE A 106 -11.66 2.40 -13.81
CA ILE A 106 -11.70 2.20 -15.27
C ILE A 106 -11.67 3.56 -16.00
N GLU A 107 -12.44 4.55 -15.55
CA GLU A 107 -12.43 5.90 -16.10
C GLU A 107 -11.03 6.53 -16.00
N GLY A 108 -10.38 6.43 -14.84
CA GLY A 108 -9.01 6.89 -14.62
C GLY A 108 -8.01 6.20 -15.53
N CYS A 109 -8.13 4.89 -15.76
CA CYS A 109 -7.32 4.13 -16.71
C CYS A 109 -7.48 4.67 -18.15
N LEU A 110 -8.70 4.93 -18.58
CA LEU A 110 -9.00 5.42 -19.92
C LEU A 110 -8.51 6.86 -20.14
N ILE A 111 -8.62 7.72 -19.13
CA ILE A 111 -8.07 9.09 -19.16
C ILE A 111 -6.54 9.04 -19.22
N ALA A 112 -5.91 8.23 -18.40
CA ALA A 112 -4.46 8.05 -18.43
C ALA A 112 -3.98 7.47 -19.77
N ALA A 113 -4.74 6.52 -20.34
CA ALA A 113 -4.46 5.94 -21.66
C ALA A 113 -4.53 7.01 -22.77
N HIS A 114 -5.52 7.90 -22.72
CA HIS A 114 -5.61 9.03 -23.64
C HIS A 114 -4.40 9.97 -23.48
N ALA A 115 -4.06 10.34 -22.23
CA ALA A 115 -3.00 11.30 -21.93
C ALA A 115 -1.61 10.87 -22.47
N ILE A 116 -1.26 9.60 -22.38
CA ILE A 116 0.01 9.06 -22.90
C ILE A 116 -0.14 8.30 -24.23
N GLN A 117 -1.33 8.34 -24.82
CA GLN A 117 -1.68 7.69 -26.08
C GLN A 117 -1.41 6.16 -26.09
N SER A 118 -1.67 5.53 -24.94
CA SER A 118 -1.57 4.07 -24.79
C SER A 118 -2.83 3.37 -25.28
N LYS A 119 -2.65 2.20 -25.92
CA LYS A 119 -3.75 1.30 -26.29
C LYS A 119 -3.89 0.10 -25.35
N PHE A 120 -3.02 -0.02 -24.38
CA PHE A 120 -2.98 -1.19 -23.49
C PHE A 120 -2.83 -0.78 -22.02
N VAL A 121 -3.74 -1.28 -21.20
CA VAL A 121 -3.71 -1.12 -19.75
C VAL A 121 -3.74 -2.50 -19.11
N PHE A 122 -2.80 -2.76 -18.20
CA PHE A 122 -2.78 -3.95 -17.38
C PHE A 122 -3.07 -3.56 -15.94
N ILE A 123 -4.12 -4.12 -15.35
CA ILE A 123 -4.40 -3.98 -13.92
C ILE A 123 -3.87 -5.24 -13.25
N TYR A 124 -2.74 -5.13 -12.56
CA TYR A 124 -2.12 -6.24 -11.84
C TYR A 124 -2.69 -6.32 -10.44
N ILE A 125 -3.63 -7.25 -10.23
CA ILE A 125 -4.30 -7.46 -8.94
C ILE A 125 -3.67 -8.63 -8.19
N ARG A 126 -3.46 -8.47 -6.88
CA ARG A 126 -2.93 -9.56 -6.05
C ARG A 126 -3.83 -10.80 -6.07
N GLY A 127 -3.21 -11.98 -5.97
CA GLY A 127 -3.90 -13.27 -6.13
C GLY A 127 -5.00 -13.53 -5.11
N GLU A 128 -4.90 -12.96 -3.92
CA GLU A 128 -5.85 -13.14 -2.82
C GLU A 128 -7.15 -12.33 -2.96
N TYR A 129 -7.18 -11.33 -3.86
CA TYR A 129 -8.35 -10.45 -4.05
C TYR A 129 -9.34 -11.02 -5.07
N SER A 130 -9.94 -12.19 -4.77
CA SER A 130 -10.88 -12.86 -5.67
C SER A 130 -12.16 -12.05 -5.85
N THR A 131 -12.76 -11.55 -4.77
CA THR A 131 -14.00 -10.76 -4.83
C THR A 131 -13.79 -9.44 -5.56
N GLU A 132 -12.67 -8.78 -5.30
CA GLU A 132 -12.28 -7.52 -5.94
C GLU A 132 -12.05 -7.73 -7.44
N TYR A 133 -11.44 -8.86 -7.81
CA TYR A 133 -11.25 -9.28 -9.20
C TYR A 133 -12.61 -9.43 -9.91
N ASP A 134 -13.54 -10.21 -9.35
CA ASP A 134 -14.86 -10.46 -9.94
C ASP A 134 -15.66 -9.16 -10.13
N VAL A 135 -15.63 -8.26 -9.12
CA VAL A 135 -16.29 -6.95 -9.20
C VAL A 135 -15.68 -6.09 -10.30
N LEU A 136 -14.37 -6.09 -10.42
CA LEU A 136 -13.68 -5.28 -11.41
C LEU A 136 -13.86 -5.83 -12.84
N GLU A 137 -13.87 -7.16 -13.04
CA GLU A 137 -14.22 -7.79 -14.33
C GLU A 137 -15.65 -7.43 -14.75
N ALA A 138 -16.62 -7.57 -13.85
CA ALA A 138 -18.01 -7.21 -14.15
C ALA A 138 -18.17 -5.73 -14.54
N ALA A 139 -17.45 -4.83 -13.88
CA ALA A 139 -17.45 -3.41 -14.23
C ALA A 139 -16.76 -3.15 -15.59
N LEU A 140 -15.69 -3.86 -15.89
CA LEU A 140 -15.01 -3.77 -17.19
C LEU A 140 -15.90 -4.26 -18.34
N ASP A 141 -16.62 -5.35 -18.13
CA ASP A 141 -17.58 -5.86 -19.11
C ASP A 141 -18.70 -4.84 -19.40
N GLN A 142 -19.23 -4.20 -18.35
CA GLN A 142 -20.24 -3.13 -18.50
C GLN A 142 -19.67 -1.93 -19.27
N ALA A 143 -18.44 -1.50 -18.96
CA ALA A 143 -17.80 -0.40 -19.66
C ALA A 143 -17.54 -0.74 -21.13
N ASN A 144 -17.14 -1.98 -21.42
CA ASN A 144 -16.95 -2.49 -22.79
C ASN A 144 -18.27 -2.53 -23.57
N ALA A 145 -19.32 -3.12 -22.98
CA ALA A 145 -20.64 -3.17 -23.58
C ALA A 145 -21.24 -1.78 -23.87
N ALA A 146 -20.89 -0.79 -23.04
CA ALA A 146 -21.26 0.62 -23.26
C ALA A 146 -20.38 1.36 -24.28
N GLY A 147 -19.39 0.69 -24.91
CA GLY A 147 -18.50 1.29 -25.91
C GLY A 147 -17.47 2.28 -25.37
N LEU A 148 -17.27 2.31 -24.04
CA LEU A 148 -16.42 3.31 -23.40
C LEU A 148 -14.94 3.11 -23.63
N LEU A 149 -14.49 1.88 -23.96
CA LEU A 149 -13.06 1.57 -24.08
C LEU A 149 -12.38 2.32 -25.26
N GLY A 150 -13.11 2.66 -26.33
CA GLY A 150 -12.61 3.51 -27.40
C GLY A 150 -11.34 2.99 -28.10
N GLY A 151 -11.19 1.66 -28.21
CA GLY A 151 -10.01 1.01 -28.80
C GLY A 151 -8.85 0.78 -27.83
N VAL A 152 -9.03 1.09 -26.54
CA VAL A 152 -8.10 0.70 -25.46
C VAL A 152 -8.43 -0.72 -25.00
N THR A 153 -7.44 -1.57 -24.89
CA THR A 153 -7.55 -2.91 -24.29
C THR A 153 -7.16 -2.81 -22.82
N ILE A 154 -8.06 -3.16 -21.91
CA ILE A 154 -7.79 -3.28 -20.47
C ILE A 154 -7.76 -4.77 -20.13
N VAL A 155 -6.68 -5.24 -19.51
CA VAL A 155 -6.50 -6.62 -19.04
C VAL A 155 -6.35 -6.61 -17.53
N ILE A 156 -7.18 -7.38 -16.83
CA ILE A 156 -7.03 -7.60 -15.39
C ILE A 156 -6.18 -8.86 -15.23
N HIS A 157 -4.95 -8.69 -14.76
CA HIS A 157 -4.00 -9.78 -14.56
C HIS A 157 -3.94 -10.15 -13.09
N ARG A 158 -4.25 -11.41 -12.78
CA ARG A 158 -4.22 -11.91 -11.41
C ARG A 158 -2.83 -12.40 -11.05
N GLY A 159 -2.20 -11.79 -10.03
CA GLY A 159 -0.92 -12.20 -9.47
C GLY A 159 -1.02 -13.51 -8.68
N ALA A 160 0.13 -13.99 -8.21
CA ALA A 160 0.26 -15.26 -7.50
C ALA A 160 0.54 -15.10 -5.98
N GLY A 161 0.26 -13.94 -5.39
CA GLY A 161 0.34 -13.71 -3.94
C GLY A 161 1.76 -13.48 -3.42
N ALA A 162 2.56 -12.64 -4.09
CA ALA A 162 3.90 -12.27 -3.63
C ALA A 162 4.00 -10.75 -3.41
N TYR A 163 4.26 -10.33 -2.17
CA TYR A 163 4.45 -8.92 -1.79
C TYR A 163 5.45 -8.18 -2.69
N ILE A 164 6.55 -8.87 -3.05
CA ILE A 164 7.58 -8.25 -3.91
C ILE A 164 7.05 -7.81 -5.28
N CYS A 165 5.95 -8.39 -5.77
CA CYS A 165 5.32 -7.97 -7.02
C CYS A 165 4.63 -6.60 -6.93
N GLY A 166 4.53 -6.01 -5.74
CA GLY A 166 4.21 -4.59 -5.55
C GLY A 166 5.36 -3.63 -5.93
N GLU A 167 6.61 -4.10 -5.99
CA GLU A 167 7.71 -3.32 -6.56
C GLU A 167 7.55 -3.24 -8.09
N GLU A 168 7.63 -2.01 -8.64
CA GLU A 168 7.23 -1.74 -10.03
C GLU A 168 7.91 -2.62 -11.08
N THR A 169 9.18 -2.96 -10.90
CA THR A 169 9.93 -3.80 -11.88
C THR A 169 9.74 -5.30 -11.64
N ALA A 170 9.51 -5.72 -10.40
CA ALA A 170 9.12 -7.10 -10.09
C ALA A 170 7.72 -7.42 -10.62
N LEU A 171 6.80 -6.45 -10.54
CA LEU A 171 5.48 -6.53 -11.16
C LEU A 171 5.59 -6.73 -12.68
N LEU A 172 6.45 -5.98 -13.37
CA LEU A 172 6.68 -6.15 -14.80
C LEU A 172 7.24 -7.54 -15.14
N SER A 173 8.23 -8.03 -14.35
CA SER A 173 8.77 -9.38 -14.53
C SER A 173 7.68 -10.45 -14.38
N SER A 174 6.78 -10.29 -13.40
CA SER A 174 5.65 -11.20 -13.19
C SER A 174 4.65 -11.17 -14.36
N LEU A 175 4.31 -9.98 -14.88
CA LEU A 175 3.45 -9.84 -16.07
C LEU A 175 4.05 -10.51 -17.31
N GLU A 176 5.37 -10.51 -17.43
CA GLU A 176 6.10 -11.17 -18.53
C GLU A 176 6.21 -12.70 -18.37
N GLY A 177 5.67 -13.26 -17.26
CA GLY A 177 5.76 -14.68 -16.96
C GLY A 177 7.06 -15.11 -16.31
N GLU A 178 7.90 -14.16 -15.95
CA GLU A 178 9.15 -14.37 -15.24
C GLU A 178 8.94 -14.38 -13.71
N ARG A 179 9.96 -14.85 -12.99
CA ARG A 179 9.94 -14.71 -11.52
C ARG A 179 9.84 -13.25 -11.12
N GLY A 180 8.92 -12.91 -10.21
CA GLY A 180 8.75 -11.57 -9.68
C GLY A 180 9.98 -11.12 -8.89
N GLN A 181 10.95 -10.56 -9.59
CA GLN A 181 12.18 -10.01 -9.01
C GLN A 181 12.46 -8.62 -9.59
N PRO A 182 12.89 -7.67 -8.75
CA PRO A 182 13.25 -6.33 -9.20
C PRO A 182 14.36 -6.33 -10.26
N ARG A 183 14.27 -5.36 -11.19
CA ARG A 183 15.27 -5.09 -12.23
C ARG A 183 16.17 -3.93 -11.81
N SER A 184 17.39 -3.89 -12.36
CA SER A 184 18.29 -2.75 -12.19
C SER A 184 17.74 -1.50 -12.88
N LYS A 185 17.93 -0.35 -12.25
CA LYS A 185 17.61 0.97 -12.81
C LYS A 185 18.91 1.80 -12.86
N PRO A 186 19.23 2.54 -13.93
CA PRO A 186 18.55 2.60 -15.23
C PRO A 186 18.67 1.31 -16.05
N PRO A 187 17.78 1.07 -17.06
CA PRO A 187 16.72 1.96 -17.52
C PRO A 187 15.52 1.98 -16.59
N PHE A 188 14.81 3.12 -16.54
CA PHE A 188 13.55 3.25 -15.81
C PHE A 188 12.37 2.76 -16.66
N PRO A 189 11.27 2.27 -16.04
CA PRO A 189 10.11 1.74 -16.78
C PRO A 189 9.50 2.70 -17.80
N ALA A 190 9.61 4.01 -17.59
CA ALA A 190 9.16 5.01 -18.54
C ALA A 190 9.89 4.93 -19.90
N ILE A 191 11.09 4.34 -19.94
CA ILE A 191 11.88 4.14 -21.15
C ILE A 191 11.85 2.67 -21.56
N GLU A 192 12.06 1.74 -20.62
CA GLU A 192 12.12 0.30 -20.88
C GLU A 192 11.43 -0.46 -19.71
N GLY A 193 10.12 -0.62 -19.84
CA GLY A 193 9.25 -1.30 -18.88
C GLY A 193 8.76 -2.67 -19.38
N LEU A 194 7.44 -2.87 -19.46
CA LEU A 194 6.81 -4.10 -19.90
C LEU A 194 7.21 -4.47 -21.33
N TYR A 195 7.71 -5.69 -21.52
CA TYR A 195 8.24 -6.19 -22.81
C TYR A 195 9.30 -5.26 -23.41
N ALA A 196 10.12 -4.67 -22.55
CA ALA A 196 11.13 -3.67 -22.91
C ALA A 196 10.54 -2.48 -23.70
N ALA A 197 9.34 -2.05 -23.36
CA ALA A 197 8.64 -0.92 -23.97
C ALA A 197 8.31 0.15 -22.91
N PRO A 198 8.14 1.43 -23.29
CA PRO A 198 7.79 2.48 -22.36
C PRO A 198 6.52 2.14 -21.58
N THR A 199 6.58 2.24 -20.24
CA THR A 199 5.46 1.84 -19.37
C THR A 199 5.25 2.85 -18.25
N LEU A 200 4.01 3.37 -18.17
CA LEU A 200 3.56 4.17 -17.03
C LEU A 200 2.98 3.24 -15.97
N ILE A 201 3.57 3.25 -14.76
CA ILE A 201 3.10 2.42 -13.65
C ILE A 201 2.55 3.34 -12.57
N ASN A 202 1.31 3.12 -12.14
CA ASN A 202 0.68 3.87 -11.05
C ASN A 202 -0.16 2.94 -10.17
N ASN A 203 -0.30 3.30 -8.88
CA ASN A 203 -1.17 2.61 -7.94
C ASN A 203 -2.65 2.85 -8.24
N VAL A 204 -3.54 1.97 -7.78
CA VAL A 204 -5.00 2.04 -7.93
C VAL A 204 -5.56 3.39 -7.49
N GLU A 205 -5.28 3.84 -6.25
CA GLU A 205 -5.79 5.10 -5.74
C GLU A 205 -5.32 6.29 -6.58
N THR A 206 -4.07 6.27 -7.05
CA THR A 206 -3.53 7.33 -7.92
C THR A 206 -4.33 7.44 -9.22
N ILE A 207 -4.57 6.33 -9.90
CA ILE A 207 -5.36 6.31 -11.15
C ILE A 207 -6.80 6.73 -10.91
N THR A 208 -7.41 6.23 -9.83
CA THR A 208 -8.80 6.53 -9.47
C THR A 208 -8.99 8.01 -9.09
N THR A 209 -7.94 8.70 -8.67
CA THR A 209 -7.98 10.14 -8.34
C THR A 209 -7.97 11.02 -9.60
N ILE A 210 -7.46 10.55 -10.73
CA ILE A 210 -7.34 11.36 -11.97
C ILE A 210 -8.68 11.98 -12.41
N PRO A 211 -9.81 11.25 -12.53
CA PRO A 211 -11.09 11.85 -12.87
C PRO A 211 -11.48 12.97 -11.92
N LYS A 212 -11.17 12.85 -10.64
CA LYS A 212 -11.50 13.84 -9.62
C LYS A 212 -10.65 15.11 -9.70
N VAL A 213 -9.38 14.97 -10.07
CA VAL A 213 -8.51 16.11 -10.37
C VAL A 213 -9.10 16.95 -11.50
N LEU A 214 -9.54 16.30 -12.59
CA LEU A 214 -10.14 16.99 -13.73
C LEU A 214 -11.54 17.56 -13.41
N GLU A 215 -12.30 16.91 -12.54
CA GLU A 215 -13.62 17.37 -12.10
C GLU A 215 -13.55 18.63 -11.24
N VAL A 216 -12.68 18.63 -10.25
CA VAL A 216 -12.46 19.77 -9.32
C VAL A 216 -11.73 20.91 -10.03
N GLY A 217 -10.85 20.60 -10.96
CA GLY A 217 -9.91 21.52 -11.58
C GLY A 217 -8.53 21.41 -10.94
N PRO A 218 -7.44 21.41 -11.76
CA PRO A 218 -6.08 21.16 -11.26
C PRO A 218 -5.62 22.22 -10.25
N ALA A 219 -5.93 23.50 -10.48
CA ALA A 219 -5.55 24.59 -9.59
C ALA A 219 -6.24 24.50 -8.21
N GLU A 220 -7.54 24.18 -8.20
CA GLU A 220 -8.34 23.99 -6.99
C GLU A 220 -7.87 22.73 -6.24
N TYR A 221 -7.63 21.63 -6.97
CA TYR A 221 -7.11 20.40 -6.36
C TYR A 221 -5.76 20.64 -5.68
N ALA A 222 -4.89 21.45 -6.28
CA ALA A 222 -3.59 21.82 -5.72
C ALA A 222 -3.67 22.60 -4.40
N GLN A 223 -4.83 23.17 -4.05
CA GLN A 223 -5.06 23.86 -2.77
C GLN A 223 -5.63 22.97 -1.67
N ILE A 224 -6.09 21.76 -2.01
CA ILE A 224 -6.61 20.80 -1.03
C ILE A 224 -5.43 20.12 -0.30
N GLY A 225 -5.58 19.84 0.99
CA GLY A 225 -4.60 19.14 1.78
C GLY A 225 -3.52 20.03 2.37
N ALA A 226 -2.25 19.66 2.20
CA ALA A 226 -1.08 20.39 2.68
C ALA A 226 -0.16 20.80 1.50
N PRO A 227 -0.52 21.85 0.75
CA PRO A 227 0.30 22.36 -0.34
C PRO A 227 1.67 22.87 0.15
N PRO A 228 2.69 22.94 -0.72
CA PRO A 228 2.64 22.51 -2.13
C PRO A 228 2.88 21.01 -2.32
N ASP A 229 3.43 20.30 -1.33
CA ASP A 229 4.00 18.97 -1.53
C ASP A 229 3.03 17.82 -1.29
N SER A 230 1.93 18.04 -0.58
CA SER A 230 0.96 17.01 -0.22
C SER A 230 -0.46 17.46 -0.55
N THR A 231 -0.75 17.54 -1.86
CA THR A 231 -2.04 18.01 -2.39
C THR A 231 -3.11 16.93 -2.37
N GLY A 232 -4.37 17.37 -2.30
CA GLY A 232 -5.55 16.53 -2.37
C GLY A 232 -5.87 15.78 -1.07
N THR A 233 -6.84 14.88 -1.20
CA THR A 233 -7.20 13.90 -0.17
C THR A 233 -6.37 12.64 -0.33
N ARG A 234 -6.48 11.76 0.67
CA ARG A 234 -5.89 10.44 0.68
C ARG A 234 -6.76 9.47 1.47
N LEU A 235 -6.74 8.21 1.07
CA LEU A 235 -7.31 7.12 1.85
C LEU A 235 -6.32 6.66 2.93
N PHE A 236 -6.72 6.81 4.18
CA PHE A 236 -5.98 6.31 5.33
C PHE A 236 -6.57 4.99 5.80
N CYS A 237 -5.72 3.97 5.95
CA CYS A 237 -6.07 2.67 6.53
C CYS A 237 -5.85 2.71 8.04
N LEU A 238 -6.90 2.98 8.81
CA LEU A 238 -6.85 2.99 10.27
C LEU A 238 -7.17 1.60 10.81
N SER A 239 -6.26 1.02 11.60
CA SER A 239 -6.39 -0.33 12.14
C SER A 239 -5.66 -0.53 13.46
N GLY A 240 -5.56 -1.77 13.94
CA GLY A 240 -4.94 -2.10 15.21
C GLY A 240 -5.87 -1.86 16.39
N ASN A 241 -5.33 -1.42 17.51
CA ASN A 241 -6.06 -1.19 18.75
C ASN A 241 -6.78 0.18 18.74
N VAL A 242 -7.81 0.30 17.92
CA VAL A 242 -8.62 1.51 17.75
C VAL A 242 -10.10 1.14 17.76
N ALA A 243 -10.96 2.02 18.30
CA ALA A 243 -12.39 1.73 18.48
C ALA A 243 -13.16 1.62 17.17
N ARG A 244 -12.80 2.41 16.16
CA ARG A 244 -13.44 2.44 14.84
C ARG A 244 -12.39 2.25 13.74
N PRO A 245 -11.93 1.01 13.46
CA PRO A 245 -11.06 0.75 12.33
C PRO A 245 -11.80 0.93 11.00
N GLY A 246 -11.09 1.29 9.93
CA GLY A 246 -11.68 1.48 8.59
C GLY A 246 -10.78 2.22 7.63
N VAL A 247 -11.30 2.46 6.43
CA VAL A 247 -10.68 3.35 5.45
C VAL A 247 -11.37 4.70 5.51
N TYR A 248 -10.57 5.74 5.73
CA TYR A 248 -11.05 7.12 5.85
C TYR A 248 -10.40 8.00 4.80
N GLU A 249 -11.19 8.63 3.97
CA GLU A 249 -10.70 9.63 3.03
C GLU A 249 -10.66 11.00 3.70
N LEU A 250 -9.44 11.54 3.86
CA LEU A 250 -9.20 12.79 4.56
C LEU A 250 -8.13 13.61 3.81
N PRO A 251 -8.15 14.95 3.93
CA PRO A 251 -7.10 15.77 3.34
C PRO A 251 -5.74 15.49 3.99
N HIS A 252 -4.68 15.64 3.21
CA HIS A 252 -3.33 15.68 3.77
C HIS A 252 -3.21 16.80 4.80
N GLY A 253 -2.33 16.63 5.80
CA GLY A 253 -2.05 17.66 6.81
C GLY A 253 -2.89 17.58 8.09
N ILE A 254 -3.84 16.62 8.18
CA ILE A 254 -4.41 16.24 9.49
C ILE A 254 -3.31 15.65 10.38
N THR A 255 -3.53 15.56 11.69
CA THR A 255 -2.57 14.92 12.61
C THR A 255 -2.88 13.43 12.81
N ALA A 256 -1.87 12.64 13.19
CA ALA A 256 -2.07 11.25 13.58
C ALA A 256 -3.03 11.18 14.80
N ARG A 257 -2.93 12.12 15.72
CA ARG A 257 -3.84 12.24 16.87
C ARG A 257 -5.29 12.38 16.42
N HIS A 258 -5.58 13.34 15.55
CA HIS A 258 -6.94 13.55 15.03
C HIS A 258 -7.50 12.26 14.39
N LEU A 259 -6.71 11.59 13.56
CA LEU A 259 -7.16 10.35 12.91
C LEU A 259 -7.42 9.23 13.91
N ILE A 260 -6.55 9.03 14.91
CA ILE A 260 -6.67 7.94 15.90
C ILE A 260 -7.75 8.26 16.95
N GLU A 261 -7.71 9.44 17.55
CA GLU A 261 -8.55 9.78 18.70
C GLU A 261 -9.94 10.26 18.28
N ASP A 262 -10.03 11.25 17.37
CA ASP A 262 -11.32 11.86 17.00
C ASP A 262 -12.06 10.99 15.97
N VAL A 263 -11.41 10.64 14.85
CA VAL A 263 -12.02 9.84 13.80
C VAL A 263 -12.14 8.38 14.23
N GLY A 264 -11.05 7.79 14.74
CA GLY A 264 -10.95 6.39 15.16
C GLY A 264 -11.58 6.08 16.53
N GLY A 265 -11.88 7.09 17.34
CA GLY A 265 -12.47 6.93 18.68
C GLY A 265 -11.48 6.47 19.75
N GLY A 266 -10.18 6.60 19.50
CA GLY A 266 -9.11 6.27 20.43
C GLY A 266 -8.92 4.78 20.68
N VAL A 267 -8.00 4.46 21.59
CA VAL A 267 -7.73 3.08 22.02
C VAL A 267 -8.84 2.62 22.98
N PRO A 268 -9.52 1.49 22.71
CA PRO A 268 -10.64 1.06 23.54
C PRO A 268 -10.20 0.55 24.92
N GLY A 269 -11.17 0.51 25.88
CA GLY A 269 -10.97 -0.10 27.18
C GLY A 269 -10.09 0.69 28.14
N GLY A 270 -9.91 2.02 27.93
CA GLY A 270 -9.12 2.89 28.80
C GLY A 270 -7.62 2.61 28.77
N ARG A 271 -7.14 1.94 27.72
CA ARG A 271 -5.73 1.59 27.53
C ARG A 271 -4.96 2.75 26.88
N SER A 272 -3.65 2.76 27.07
CA SER A 272 -2.78 3.76 26.48
C SER A 272 -2.28 3.34 25.11
N LEU A 273 -2.16 4.30 24.19
CA LEU A 273 -1.44 4.09 22.94
C LEU A 273 0.06 3.98 23.23
N LYS A 274 0.71 2.94 22.74
CA LYS A 274 2.16 2.70 22.88
C LYS A 274 2.95 3.12 21.65
N ALA A 275 2.44 2.78 20.47
CA ALA A 275 3.10 3.04 19.19
C ALA A 275 2.08 3.16 18.06
N VAL A 276 2.53 3.69 16.93
CA VAL A 276 1.78 3.69 15.67
C VAL A 276 2.69 3.19 14.56
N MET A 277 2.27 2.15 13.85
CA MET A 277 2.87 1.78 12.57
C MET A 277 2.33 2.77 11.52
N MET A 278 3.18 3.75 11.18
CA MET A 278 2.82 4.86 10.29
C MET A 278 3.31 4.60 8.86
N GLY A 279 2.40 4.71 7.90
CA GLY A 279 2.69 4.56 6.48
C GLY A 279 2.78 3.11 5.98
N GLY A 280 2.83 2.14 6.87
CA GLY A 280 3.00 0.71 6.62
C GLY A 280 4.13 0.12 7.44
N SER A 281 4.33 -1.20 7.33
CA SER A 281 5.39 -1.92 8.03
C SER A 281 6.80 -1.58 7.50
N SER A 282 6.87 -0.83 6.41
CA SER A 282 8.12 -0.45 5.72
C SER A 282 8.87 0.71 6.37
N PHE A 283 8.36 1.29 7.48
CA PHE A 283 8.88 2.54 8.04
C PHE A 283 9.04 2.48 9.56
N PRO A 284 9.82 3.41 10.17
CA PRO A 284 9.96 3.48 11.62
C PRO A 284 8.63 3.65 12.34
N VAL A 285 8.45 3.00 13.50
CA VAL A 285 7.27 3.20 14.35
C VAL A 285 7.27 4.58 14.97
N MET A 286 6.09 5.22 15.03
CA MET A 286 5.86 6.49 15.70
C MET A 286 5.51 6.24 17.17
N THR A 287 5.97 7.12 18.05
CA THR A 287 5.61 7.11 19.49
C THR A 287 4.51 8.14 19.77
N PRO A 288 3.83 8.07 20.94
CA PRO A 288 2.80 9.03 21.32
C PRO A 288 3.25 10.49 21.33
N ASP A 289 4.54 10.76 21.55
CA ASP A 289 5.12 12.11 21.57
C ASP A 289 5.05 12.80 20.19
N ASP A 290 4.93 12.03 19.11
CA ASP A 290 4.90 12.53 17.74
C ASP A 290 3.49 12.55 17.11
N LEU A 291 2.42 12.27 17.87
CA LEU A 291 1.05 12.18 17.33
C LEU A 291 0.52 13.49 16.74
N ASP A 292 1.04 14.63 17.17
CA ASP A 292 0.66 15.94 16.65
C ASP A 292 1.38 16.30 15.34
N THR A 293 2.23 15.40 14.84
CA THR A 293 2.84 15.55 13.52
C THR A 293 1.77 15.48 12.42
N LYS A 294 1.79 16.46 11.52
CA LYS A 294 0.89 16.48 10.38
C LYS A 294 1.19 15.32 9.43
N LEU A 295 0.14 14.67 8.94
CA LEU A 295 0.22 13.58 7.97
C LEU A 295 0.39 14.15 6.56
N ASP A 296 1.53 14.76 6.33
CA ASP A 296 2.05 15.22 5.05
C ASP A 296 3.52 14.80 4.90
N ALA A 297 4.02 14.80 3.67
CA ALA A 297 5.36 14.28 3.37
C ALA A 297 6.48 15.08 4.06
N ASN A 298 6.33 16.40 4.16
CA ASN A 298 7.35 17.27 4.73
C ASN A 298 7.42 17.13 6.26
N SER A 299 6.28 17.25 6.94
CA SER A 299 6.19 17.16 8.40
C SER A 299 6.65 15.80 8.93
N LEU A 300 6.21 14.71 8.27
CA LEU A 300 6.65 13.35 8.60
C LEU A 300 8.14 13.17 8.32
N GLY A 301 8.62 13.63 7.16
CA GLY A 301 10.03 13.52 6.77
C GLY A 301 10.99 14.20 7.73
N GLN A 302 10.63 15.37 8.28
CA GLN A 302 11.42 16.08 9.30
C GLN A 302 11.59 15.29 10.60
N LYS A 303 10.66 14.36 10.88
CA LYS A 303 10.69 13.48 12.04
C LYS A 303 11.25 12.07 11.74
N GLY A 304 11.65 11.83 10.49
CA GLY A 304 12.12 10.51 10.04
C GLY A 304 11.01 9.48 9.80
N TYR A 305 9.76 9.94 9.68
CA TYR A 305 8.62 9.11 9.32
C TYR A 305 8.23 9.30 7.85
N PHE A 306 7.37 8.41 7.37
CA PHE A 306 6.88 8.46 5.99
C PHE A 306 5.37 8.22 5.95
N ILE A 307 4.71 8.89 5.00
CA ILE A 307 3.28 8.69 4.80
C ILE A 307 2.96 7.33 4.16
N GLY A 308 3.94 6.77 3.44
CA GLY A 308 3.90 5.42 2.85
C GLY A 308 2.62 5.15 2.04
N SER A 309 1.97 4.03 2.30
CA SER A 309 0.69 3.62 1.69
C SER A 309 -0.55 4.18 2.41
N GLY A 310 -0.38 5.02 3.45
CA GLY A 310 -1.49 5.60 4.21
C GLY A 310 -1.96 4.78 5.40
N VAL A 311 -1.18 3.81 5.82
CA VAL A 311 -1.45 3.01 7.02
C VAL A 311 -1.29 3.85 8.28
N VAL A 312 -2.23 3.71 9.20
CA VAL A 312 -2.14 4.17 10.60
C VAL A 312 -2.65 3.01 11.46
N CYS A 313 -1.72 2.19 11.97
CA CYS A 313 -2.07 1.06 12.81
C CYS A 313 -1.69 1.37 14.26
N ALA A 314 -2.70 1.54 15.10
CA ALA A 314 -2.54 1.86 16.52
C ALA A 314 -2.16 0.62 17.33
N VAL A 315 -1.15 0.75 18.18
CA VAL A 315 -0.60 -0.32 19.02
C VAL A 315 -0.76 0.07 20.48
N ASP A 316 -1.49 -0.72 21.27
CA ASP A 316 -1.77 -0.45 22.68
C ASP A 316 -0.64 -0.92 23.62
N ASP A 317 -0.78 -0.57 24.90
CA ASP A 317 0.20 -0.87 25.96
C ASP A 317 0.36 -2.38 26.26
N ARG A 318 -0.56 -3.25 25.81
CA ARG A 318 -0.42 -4.72 25.93
C ARG A 318 0.43 -5.32 24.84
N THR A 319 0.64 -4.63 23.73
CA THR A 319 1.38 -5.19 22.62
C THR A 319 2.86 -5.24 22.95
N CYS A 320 3.44 -6.43 22.93
CA CYS A 320 4.87 -6.63 23.07
C CYS A 320 5.60 -6.17 21.80
N MET A 321 6.54 -5.22 21.94
CA MET A 321 7.27 -4.67 20.81
C MET A 321 8.36 -5.62 20.26
N VAL A 322 8.83 -6.59 21.07
CA VAL A 322 9.70 -7.66 20.60
C VAL A 322 8.93 -8.60 19.67
N GLN A 323 7.72 -9.02 20.09
CA GLN A 323 6.83 -9.84 19.26
C GLN A 323 6.39 -9.09 18.00
N PHE A 324 6.10 -7.79 18.11
CA PHE A 324 5.78 -6.95 16.96
C PHE A 324 6.93 -6.93 15.94
N ALA A 325 8.14 -6.60 16.38
CA ALA A 325 9.33 -6.60 15.52
C ALA A 325 9.61 -7.97 14.90
N LEU A 326 9.49 -9.04 15.70
CA LEU A 326 9.68 -10.42 15.22
C LEU A 326 8.64 -10.80 14.16
N ARG A 327 7.38 -10.44 14.35
CA ARG A 327 6.32 -10.73 13.38
C ARG A 327 6.53 -10.01 12.05
N VAL A 328 6.93 -8.75 12.10
CA VAL A 328 7.24 -7.97 10.90
C VAL A 328 8.51 -8.52 10.21
N GLY A 329 9.56 -8.81 10.97
CA GLY A 329 10.78 -9.41 10.42
C GLY A 329 10.51 -10.77 9.75
N GLN A 330 9.64 -11.62 10.33
CA GLN A 330 9.22 -12.88 9.70
C GLN A 330 8.51 -12.66 8.36
N PHE A 331 7.68 -11.61 8.26
CA PHE A 331 7.03 -11.23 7.01
C PHE A 331 8.07 -10.87 5.95
N TYR A 332 9.00 -9.97 6.23
CA TYR A 332 10.02 -9.56 5.26
C TYR A 332 10.99 -10.69 4.89
N MET A 333 11.36 -11.53 5.86
CA MET A 333 12.15 -12.73 5.59
C MET A 333 11.44 -13.67 4.60
N HIS A 334 10.14 -13.87 4.76
CA HIS A 334 9.33 -14.73 3.90
C HIS A 334 9.16 -14.11 2.50
N GLU A 335 8.90 -12.80 2.42
CA GLU A 335 8.61 -12.07 1.18
C GLU A 335 9.86 -11.66 0.39
N SER A 336 11.06 -11.84 0.96
CA SER A 336 12.30 -11.59 0.23
C SER A 336 12.39 -12.44 -1.04
N CYS A 337 12.55 -11.81 -2.20
CA CYS A 337 12.73 -12.53 -3.48
C CYS A 337 14.04 -13.30 -3.57
N GLY A 338 14.97 -13.10 -2.61
CA GLY A 338 16.26 -13.78 -2.51
C GLY A 338 17.36 -13.27 -3.45
N LYS A 339 17.12 -12.20 -4.23
CA LYS A 339 18.09 -11.70 -5.21
C LYS A 339 19.32 -11.07 -4.55
N CYS A 340 19.14 -10.22 -3.55
CA CYS A 340 20.22 -9.50 -2.87
C CYS A 340 20.67 -10.21 -1.61
N THR A 341 21.98 -10.45 -1.47
CA THR A 341 22.52 -11.15 -0.28
C THR A 341 22.21 -10.41 1.03
N PRO A 342 22.37 -9.08 1.16
CA PRO A 342 22.07 -8.39 2.41
C PRO A 342 20.60 -8.58 2.84
N CYS A 343 19.65 -8.49 1.92
CA CYS A 343 18.23 -8.76 2.18
C CYS A 343 18.00 -10.23 2.55
N ARG A 344 18.37 -11.17 1.65
CA ARG A 344 18.10 -12.61 1.84
C ARG A 344 18.66 -13.18 3.14
N ILE A 345 19.86 -12.75 3.53
CA ILE A 345 20.55 -13.27 4.71
C ILE A 345 20.28 -12.39 5.93
N GLY A 346 20.29 -11.05 5.75
CA GLY A 346 20.13 -10.12 6.86
C GLY A 346 18.75 -10.21 7.50
N THR A 347 17.65 -10.26 6.71
CA THR A 347 16.30 -10.45 7.25
C THR A 347 16.18 -11.75 8.05
N ARG A 348 16.85 -12.83 7.61
CA ARG A 348 16.89 -14.09 8.33
C ARG A 348 17.66 -13.98 9.65
N TRP A 349 18.79 -13.28 9.66
CA TRP A 349 19.55 -13.03 10.88
C TRP A 349 18.78 -12.19 11.87
N LEU A 350 18.09 -11.12 11.42
CA LEU A 350 17.22 -10.32 12.28
C LEU A 350 16.14 -11.18 12.95
N VAL A 351 15.47 -12.04 12.21
CA VAL A 351 14.47 -12.98 12.77
C VAL A 351 15.09 -13.93 13.78
N GLN A 352 16.31 -14.43 13.56
CA GLN A 352 17.01 -15.31 14.51
C GLN A 352 17.33 -14.58 15.82
N ILE A 353 17.87 -13.36 15.72
CA ILE A 353 18.19 -12.52 16.89
C ILE A 353 16.91 -12.19 17.66
N LEU A 354 15.88 -11.67 16.98
CA LEU A 354 14.61 -11.30 17.61
C LEU A 354 13.92 -12.50 18.29
N ARG A 355 14.02 -13.69 17.70
CA ARG A 355 13.51 -14.93 18.31
C ARG A 355 14.29 -15.33 19.55
N ALA A 356 15.61 -15.16 19.54
CA ALA A 356 16.43 -15.41 20.72
C ALA A 356 16.13 -14.41 21.85
N VAL A 357 15.87 -13.14 21.50
CA VAL A 357 15.41 -12.12 22.48
C VAL A 357 14.04 -12.50 23.04
N GLU A 358 13.06 -12.84 22.20
CA GLU A 358 11.71 -13.25 22.63
C GLU A 358 11.75 -14.44 23.60
N ASN A 359 12.66 -15.39 23.38
CA ASN A 359 12.86 -16.55 24.24
C ASN A 359 13.78 -16.28 25.46
N GLY A 360 14.29 -15.05 25.63
CA GLY A 360 15.21 -14.71 26.71
C GLY A 360 16.56 -15.43 26.67
N THR A 361 16.96 -15.93 25.50
CA THR A 361 18.21 -16.71 25.34
C THR A 361 19.35 -15.93 24.69
N ALA A 362 19.07 -14.72 24.20
CA ALA A 362 20.08 -13.84 23.60
C ALA A 362 20.93 -13.16 24.67
N PRO A 363 22.24 -12.93 24.46
CA PRO A 363 23.00 -11.99 25.26
C PRO A 363 22.58 -10.54 24.92
N GLU A 364 22.76 -9.61 25.88
CA GLU A 364 22.38 -8.19 25.66
C GLU A 364 23.08 -7.56 24.45
N SER A 365 24.31 -7.99 24.14
CA SER A 365 25.06 -7.57 22.96
C SER A 365 24.35 -7.82 21.64
N ASP A 366 23.39 -8.75 21.59
CA ASP A 366 22.65 -9.08 20.39
C ASP A 366 21.66 -7.98 20.01
N LEU A 367 21.29 -7.09 20.94
CA LEU A 367 20.50 -5.89 20.62
C LEU A 367 21.31 -4.91 19.74
N ASP A 368 22.61 -4.75 20.03
CA ASP A 368 23.50 -3.93 19.20
C ASP A 368 23.87 -4.66 17.91
N LEU A 369 24.02 -5.99 17.94
CA LEU A 369 24.21 -6.80 16.75
C LEU A 369 23.01 -6.67 15.79
N ALA A 370 21.78 -6.64 16.30
CA ALA A 370 20.59 -6.42 15.46
C ALA A 370 20.67 -5.07 14.73
N LEU A 371 21.10 -4.00 15.42
CA LEU A 371 21.28 -2.67 14.80
C LEU A 371 22.41 -2.69 13.76
N ASP A 372 23.54 -3.34 14.02
CA ASP A 372 24.63 -3.51 13.03
C ASP A 372 24.15 -4.26 11.78
N VAL A 373 23.35 -5.32 11.95
CA VAL A 373 22.75 -6.05 10.82
C VAL A 373 21.81 -5.12 10.03
N CYS A 374 20.99 -4.30 10.68
CA CYS A 374 20.15 -3.31 10.01
C CYS A 374 20.98 -2.35 9.15
N ASP A 375 22.07 -1.80 9.69
CA ASP A 375 22.98 -0.89 8.98
C ASP A 375 23.67 -1.56 7.79
N ARG A 376 23.87 -2.88 7.84
CA ARG A 376 24.42 -3.69 6.75
C ARG A 376 23.42 -4.01 5.65
N ILE A 377 22.12 -3.83 5.91
CA ILE A 377 21.06 -4.04 4.93
C ILE A 377 20.72 -2.71 4.23
N ILE A 378 20.54 -1.62 5.00
CA ILE A 378 20.08 -0.31 4.51
C ILE A 378 20.98 0.21 3.40
N GLY A 379 20.37 0.51 2.23
CA GLY A 379 21.05 1.04 1.06
C GLY A 379 21.99 0.05 0.34
N LYS A 380 21.93 -1.26 0.68
CA LYS A 380 22.78 -2.29 0.07
C LYS A 380 22.00 -3.26 -0.82
N CYS A 381 20.71 -3.03 -1.01
CA CYS A 381 19.83 -3.90 -1.78
C CYS A 381 19.36 -3.21 -3.07
N LEU A 382 18.93 -4.01 -4.06
CA LEU A 382 18.43 -3.50 -5.34
C LEU A 382 17.08 -2.79 -5.20
N CYS A 383 16.24 -3.24 -4.27
CA CYS A 383 14.96 -2.63 -3.92
C CYS A 383 14.91 -2.36 -2.42
N VAL A 384 13.90 -1.61 -1.99
CA VAL A 384 13.75 -1.16 -0.60
C VAL A 384 13.18 -2.22 0.37
N LEU A 385 12.91 -3.46 -0.06
CA LEU A 385 12.33 -4.47 0.83
C LEU A 385 13.24 -4.75 2.05
N GLY A 386 14.54 -4.90 1.82
CA GLY A 386 15.49 -5.10 2.92
C GLY A 386 15.59 -3.87 3.82
N ASP A 387 15.60 -2.68 3.23
CA ASP A 387 15.61 -1.42 3.98
C ASP A 387 14.36 -1.28 4.85
N SER A 388 13.20 -1.71 4.35
CA SER A 388 11.92 -1.70 5.08
C SER A 388 11.99 -2.53 6.35
N ASP A 389 12.47 -3.79 6.27
CA ASP A 389 12.68 -4.65 7.44
C ASP A 389 13.66 -4.00 8.44
N ALA A 390 14.80 -3.54 7.93
CA ALA A 390 15.84 -2.96 8.78
C ALA A 390 15.37 -1.68 9.50
N MET A 391 14.62 -0.80 8.82
CA MET A 391 14.12 0.45 9.42
C MET A 391 13.13 0.20 10.55
N ILE A 392 12.16 -0.67 10.36
CA ILE A 392 11.16 -0.92 11.40
C ILE A 392 11.75 -1.69 12.58
N VAL A 393 12.59 -2.71 12.33
CA VAL A 393 13.28 -3.47 13.38
C VAL A 393 14.21 -2.57 14.19
N ALA A 394 15.07 -1.77 13.53
CA ALA A 394 15.95 -0.82 14.23
C ALA A 394 15.15 0.19 15.06
N SER A 395 14.03 0.67 14.53
CA SER A 395 13.12 1.59 15.24
C SER A 395 12.55 0.95 16.51
N CYS A 396 12.10 -0.31 16.44
CA CYS A 396 11.59 -1.02 17.62
C CYS A 396 12.68 -1.25 18.66
N VAL A 397 13.85 -1.77 18.26
CA VAL A 397 14.98 -2.01 19.17
C VAL A 397 15.45 -0.72 19.85
N THR A 398 15.48 0.40 19.12
CA THR A 398 15.97 1.68 19.65
C THR A 398 14.94 2.33 20.57
N LYS A 399 13.68 2.42 20.15
CA LYS A 399 12.64 3.17 20.89
C LYS A 399 12.07 2.41 22.09
N PHE A 400 12.14 1.09 22.06
CA PHE A 400 11.62 0.21 23.11
C PHE A 400 12.71 -0.66 23.74
N ARG A 401 13.96 -0.16 23.78
CA ARG A 401 15.13 -0.95 24.23
C ARG A 401 14.96 -1.56 25.62
N ASP A 402 14.30 -0.86 26.53
CA ASP A 402 14.06 -1.37 27.90
C ASP A 402 13.10 -2.58 27.89
N GLU A 403 12.13 -2.59 26.98
CA GLU A 403 11.24 -3.75 26.80
C GLU A 403 11.99 -4.95 26.23
N PHE A 404 12.94 -4.73 25.31
CA PHE A 404 13.84 -5.78 24.79
C PHE A 404 14.74 -6.34 25.89
N ARG A 405 15.33 -5.49 26.75
CA ARG A 405 16.12 -5.91 27.92
C ARG A 405 15.30 -6.72 28.92
N ALA A 406 14.06 -6.29 29.18
CA ALA A 406 13.17 -7.01 30.09
C ALA A 406 12.92 -8.46 29.66
N HIS A 407 12.91 -8.77 28.36
CA HIS A 407 12.84 -10.16 27.87
C HIS A 407 14.07 -10.98 28.26
N LEU A 408 15.25 -10.37 28.20
CA LEU A 408 16.51 -11.04 28.57
C LEU A 408 16.58 -11.29 30.08
N GLU A 409 16.16 -10.32 30.87
CA GLU A 409 16.15 -10.40 32.35
C GLU A 409 15.12 -11.42 32.85
N HIS A 410 13.95 -11.51 32.21
CA HIS A 410 12.89 -12.46 32.55
C HIS A 410 13.11 -13.87 32.03
N GLY A 411 13.99 -14.03 31.05
CA GLY A 411 14.14 -15.30 30.35
C GLY A 411 12.98 -15.62 29.40
N GLY A 412 12.36 -14.57 28.81
CA GLY A 412 11.25 -14.64 27.88
C GLY A 412 10.35 -13.41 27.96
N CYS A 413 9.22 -13.42 27.24
CA CYS A 413 8.31 -12.28 27.18
C CYS A 413 7.70 -11.95 28.55
N PRO A 414 7.93 -10.74 29.12
CA PRO A 414 7.39 -10.36 30.43
C PRO A 414 5.87 -10.12 30.39
N PHE A 415 5.26 -9.95 29.22
CA PHE A 415 3.81 -9.84 29.05
C PHE A 415 3.09 -11.19 29.12
N GLY A 416 3.80 -12.31 28.88
CA GLY A 416 3.21 -13.64 28.90
C GLY A 416 1.96 -13.74 27.99
N GLU A 417 0.88 -14.29 28.54
CA GLU A 417 -0.40 -14.42 27.83
C GLU A 417 -1.15 -13.10 27.67
N ASP A 418 -0.76 -12.05 28.37
CA ASP A 418 -1.41 -10.73 28.31
C ASP A 418 -1.03 -9.94 27.04
N SER A 419 0.06 -10.32 26.37
CA SER A 419 0.41 -9.72 25.08
C SER A 419 -0.66 -10.03 24.03
N SER A 420 -1.11 -9.00 23.32
CA SER A 420 -2.07 -9.13 22.23
C SER A 420 -1.56 -10.00 21.06
N LEU A 421 -0.25 -10.25 20.98
CA LEU A 421 0.41 -11.02 19.91
C LEU A 421 0.86 -12.42 20.33
N THR A 422 0.79 -12.79 21.62
CA THR A 422 1.33 -14.07 22.11
C THR A 422 0.79 -15.29 21.38
N HIS A 423 -0.49 -15.28 20.98
CA HIS A 423 -1.09 -16.39 20.23
C HIS A 423 -0.43 -16.64 18.87
N LEU A 424 0.28 -15.66 18.29
CA LEU A 424 1.01 -15.81 17.02
C LEU A 424 2.36 -16.51 17.19
N PHE A 425 2.87 -16.57 18.41
CA PHE A 425 4.18 -17.13 18.75
C PHE A 425 4.10 -18.38 19.64
N ALA A 426 2.90 -18.77 20.04
CA ALA A 426 2.70 -20.03 20.77
C ALA A 426 3.37 -21.19 20.00
N PRO A 427 4.06 -22.13 20.68
CA PRO A 427 4.66 -23.28 20.04
C PRO A 427 3.61 -23.98 19.17
N VAL A 428 3.86 -24.07 17.88
CA VAL A 428 3.02 -24.88 16.99
C VAL A 428 3.33 -26.32 17.35
N ASP A 429 2.42 -26.99 18.04
CA ASP A 429 2.49 -28.43 18.20
C ASP A 429 2.45 -29.02 16.79
N GLN A 430 3.60 -29.56 16.36
CA GLN A 430 3.75 -30.15 15.02
C GLN A 430 2.76 -31.29 14.77
N HIS A 431 2.17 -31.85 15.80
CA HIS A 431 1.12 -32.86 15.75
C HIS A 431 -0.31 -32.28 15.72
N ALA A 432 -0.49 -31.00 16.01
CA ALA A 432 -1.79 -30.33 16.05
C ALA A 432 -2.25 -29.75 14.70
N HIS A 433 -1.44 -29.84 13.63
CA HIS A 433 -1.79 -29.31 12.31
C HIS A 433 -3.02 -29.95 11.68
N THR A 434 -3.45 -31.11 12.15
CA THR A 434 -4.66 -31.80 11.67
C THR A 434 -5.90 -31.59 12.54
N SER A 435 -5.78 -31.05 13.76
CA SER A 435 -6.88 -30.96 14.71
C SER A 435 -7.36 -29.54 15.00
N ARG A 436 -6.69 -28.49 14.53
CA ARG A 436 -7.06 -27.07 14.76
C ARG A 436 -7.76 -26.37 13.60
N LEU A 437 -8.10 -27.07 12.55
CA LEU A 437 -9.20 -26.64 11.70
C LEU A 437 -10.47 -26.79 12.54
N GLN A 438 -10.95 -25.68 13.08
CA GLN A 438 -12.21 -25.69 13.83
C GLN A 438 -13.27 -26.35 12.94
N PRO A 439 -14.03 -27.34 13.44
CA PRO A 439 -15.04 -28.04 12.61
C PRO A 439 -16.07 -27.14 11.95
N GLY A 440 -16.17 -25.86 12.35
CA GLY A 440 -17.07 -24.86 11.77
C GLY A 440 -16.57 -24.16 10.51
N LEU A 441 -15.24 -24.08 10.27
CA LEU A 441 -14.72 -23.43 9.05
C LEU A 441 -14.76 -24.35 7.82
N ASN A 442 -14.74 -25.67 8.02
CA ASN A 442 -14.91 -26.64 6.94
C ASN A 442 -16.38 -26.83 6.49
N GLN A 443 -17.36 -26.44 7.31
CA GLN A 443 -18.77 -26.53 6.89
C GLN A 443 -19.23 -25.32 6.06
N ALA A 444 -18.60 -24.17 6.18
CA ALA A 444 -18.93 -23.00 5.36
C ALA A 444 -18.33 -23.08 3.94
N ALA A 445 -17.26 -23.84 3.73
CA ALA A 445 -16.62 -24.00 2.42
C ALA A 445 -17.26 -25.09 1.54
N VAL A 446 -18.13 -25.94 2.10
CA VAL A 446 -18.75 -27.06 1.38
C VAL A 446 -20.20 -26.77 0.98
N VAL A 447 -20.81 -25.67 1.42
CA VAL A 447 -22.22 -25.32 1.11
C VAL A 447 -22.33 -24.32 -0.05
N GLY A 448 -21.23 -23.92 -0.67
CA GLY A 448 -21.18 -22.97 -1.79
C GLY A 448 -21.21 -23.57 -3.21
N ASP A 449 -21.20 -24.91 -3.35
CA ASP A 449 -21.10 -25.57 -4.67
C ASP A 449 -22.27 -26.53 -4.93
N ALA A 450 -23.49 -26.04 -4.77
CA ALA A 450 -24.65 -26.73 -5.35
C ALA A 450 -25.86 -25.79 -5.42
N ARG A 451 -25.89 -24.91 -6.43
CA ARG A 451 -27.06 -24.58 -7.29
C ARG A 451 -26.79 -23.39 -8.20
#